data_eb1bfb81881afbfbbc8b59c264892bea
#
_entry.id   eb1bfb81881afbfbbc8b59c264892bea
#
_cell.length_a   1.000
_cell.length_b   1.000
_cell.length_c   1.000
_cell.angle_alpha   90.00
_cell.angle_beta   90.00
_cell.angle_gamma   90.00
#
_symmetry.space_group_name_H-M   'P 1'
#
loop_
_entity.id
_entity.type
_entity.pdbx_description
1 polymer ?
#
loop_
_entity_poly.entity_id
_entity_poly.type
_entity_poly.pdbx_seq_one_letter_code
_entity_poly.pdbx_strand_id
1 'polypeptide(L)'
;MIEPNIIDSDYRYERKFLISNVLNEHVKRVVLQHPTIFLEQFYRRNVNNIYFDTFNFKHYFDSVDGSTERIKVRIRWYGKLFGYIEKPVLEFKIKRGLLGKKLSIAIHPFTLDHNCSFQNVFNNLTYSKFYNLVDIKSLIPTLINQYSRKYYLSSCGNFRIT
;
A
#
# COMPACT_ATOMS: atom_id res chain seq x y z
N MET A 1 -19.65 -13.32 13.33
CA MET A 1 -18.49 -13.14 12.40
C MET A 1 -18.59 -11.75 11.82
N ILE A 2 -17.64 -10.89 12.11
CA ILE A 2 -17.61 -9.52 11.57
C ILE A 2 -17.12 -9.65 10.13
N GLU A 3 -17.98 -9.32 9.16
CA GLU A 3 -17.52 -9.22 7.76
C GLU A 3 -16.46 -8.12 7.67
N PRO A 4 -15.31 -8.38 7.08
CA PRO A 4 -14.29 -7.35 6.94
C PRO A 4 -14.73 -6.32 5.92
N ASN A 5 -14.59 -5.07 6.30
CA ASN A 5 -14.80 -3.93 5.40
C ASN A 5 -13.83 -4.00 4.24
N ILE A 6 -14.30 -4.43 3.08
CA ILE A 6 -13.57 -4.37 1.81
C ILE A 6 -13.71 -2.95 1.28
N ILE A 7 -12.61 -2.22 1.26
CA ILE A 7 -12.59 -0.89 0.64
C ILE A 7 -12.17 -1.08 -0.81
N ASP A 8 -13.12 -0.93 -1.72
CA ASP A 8 -12.89 -0.83 -3.16
C ASP A 8 -12.68 0.66 -3.49
N SER A 9 -11.54 1.02 -4.04
CA SER A 9 -11.26 2.41 -4.39
C SER A 9 -11.57 2.67 -5.86
N ASP A 10 -12.33 3.72 -6.13
CA ASP A 10 -12.58 4.23 -7.47
C ASP A 10 -11.27 4.57 -8.21
N TYR A 11 -11.34 4.52 -9.55
CA TYR A 11 -10.25 4.94 -10.42
C TYR A 11 -9.94 6.41 -10.19
N ARG A 12 -8.63 6.72 -10.05
CA ARG A 12 -8.18 8.09 -9.90
C ARG A 12 -6.91 8.33 -10.72
N TYR A 13 -6.77 9.57 -11.14
CA TYR A 13 -5.57 10.04 -11.81
C TYR A 13 -4.45 10.26 -10.79
N GLU A 14 -3.26 9.72 -11.05
CA GLU A 14 -2.08 9.85 -10.17
C GLU A 14 -0.87 10.27 -11.01
N ARG A 15 -0.22 11.36 -10.60
CA ARG A 15 1.11 11.73 -11.09
C ARG A 15 2.14 11.56 -9.99
N LYS A 16 3.33 11.13 -10.36
CA LYS A 16 4.48 11.00 -9.45
C LYS A 16 5.61 11.89 -9.94
N PHE A 17 6.19 12.60 -9.00
CA PHE A 17 7.34 13.46 -9.24
C PHE A 17 8.47 12.99 -8.34
N LEU A 18 9.63 12.79 -8.92
CA LEU A 18 10.87 12.62 -8.17
C LEU A 18 11.47 14.00 -7.96
N ILE A 19 11.67 14.37 -6.71
CA ILE A 19 12.28 15.64 -6.33
C ILE A 19 13.61 15.30 -5.66
N SER A 20 14.71 15.66 -6.29
CA SER A 20 16.08 15.46 -5.78
C SER A 20 16.73 16.82 -5.50
N ASN A 21 17.68 16.84 -4.55
CA ASN A 21 18.47 18.02 -4.21
C ASN A 21 17.66 19.24 -3.72
N VAL A 22 16.46 19.01 -3.17
CA VAL A 22 15.63 20.05 -2.59
C VAL A 22 15.29 19.69 -1.15
N LEU A 23 15.41 20.66 -0.25
CA LEU A 23 15.03 20.47 1.16
C LEU A 23 13.51 20.22 1.28
N ASN A 24 13.14 19.29 2.14
CA ASN A 24 11.72 18.98 2.41
C ASN A 24 10.90 20.22 2.80
N GLU A 25 11.51 21.19 3.47
CA GLU A 25 10.84 22.44 3.85
C GLU A 25 10.50 23.34 2.66
N HIS A 26 11.31 23.31 1.60
CA HIS A 26 10.99 24.03 0.35
C HIS A 26 9.80 23.38 -0.34
N VAL A 27 9.78 22.03 -0.43
CA VAL A 27 8.63 21.30 -0.99
C VAL A 27 7.37 21.60 -0.21
N LYS A 28 7.45 21.57 1.12
CA LYS A 28 6.33 21.93 2.01
C LYS A 28 5.83 23.34 1.73
N ARG A 29 6.74 24.32 1.60
CA ARG A 29 6.38 25.72 1.32
C ARG A 29 5.63 25.85 -0.01
N VAL A 30 6.12 25.23 -1.07
CA VAL A 30 5.47 25.23 -2.38
C VAL A 30 4.06 24.64 -2.30
N VAL A 31 3.90 23.52 -1.59
CA VAL A 31 2.58 22.89 -1.40
C VAL A 31 1.62 23.80 -0.66
N LEU A 32 2.07 24.42 0.44
CA LEU A 32 1.21 25.27 1.28
C LEU A 32 0.88 26.61 0.62
N GLN A 33 1.75 27.14 -0.26
CA GLN A 33 1.54 28.38 -1.02
C GLN A 33 0.77 28.18 -2.32
N HIS A 34 0.41 26.92 -2.65
CA HIS A 34 -0.32 26.63 -3.88
C HIS A 34 -1.72 27.28 -3.86
N PRO A 35 -2.19 27.91 -4.98
CA PRO A 35 -3.49 28.62 -5.03
C PRO A 35 -4.69 27.76 -4.63
N THR A 36 -4.62 26.44 -4.76
CA THR A 36 -5.68 25.51 -4.35
C THR A 36 -5.76 25.33 -2.83
N ILE A 37 -4.86 25.98 -2.07
CA ILE A 37 -4.80 25.93 -0.59
C ILE A 37 -4.79 24.49 -0.08
N PHE A 38 -3.60 23.88 -0.01
CA PHE A 38 -3.43 22.55 0.55
C PHE A 38 -3.26 22.64 2.08
N LEU A 39 -4.04 21.85 2.80
CA LEU A 39 -3.95 21.71 4.25
C LEU A 39 -3.37 20.33 4.60
N GLU A 40 -2.50 20.29 5.62
CA GLU A 40 -1.99 19.03 6.14
C GLU A 40 -3.14 18.25 6.81
N GLN A 41 -3.46 17.08 6.28
CA GLN A 41 -4.59 16.27 6.71
C GLN A 41 -4.26 15.38 7.90
N PHE A 42 -3.01 14.93 8.00
CA PHE A 42 -2.53 14.05 9.06
C PHE A 42 -1.08 14.40 9.39
N TYR A 43 -0.69 14.17 10.62
CA TYR A 43 0.71 14.20 11.02
C TYR A 43 1.54 13.24 10.15
N ARG A 44 2.82 13.53 10.04
CA ARG A 44 3.77 12.66 9.36
C ARG A 44 3.68 11.24 9.92
N ARG A 45 3.52 10.24 9.04
CA ARG A 45 3.38 8.83 9.42
C ARG A 45 4.48 7.99 8.79
N ASN A 46 5.00 7.04 9.56
CA ASN A 46 5.80 5.96 9.01
C ASN A 46 4.86 4.92 8.43
N VAL A 47 5.05 4.64 7.15
CA VAL A 47 4.32 3.63 6.40
C VAL A 47 5.23 2.44 6.18
N ASN A 48 4.84 1.30 6.70
CA ASN A 48 5.57 0.05 6.57
C ASN A 48 4.87 -0.85 5.57
N ASN A 49 5.62 -1.62 4.80
CA ASN A 49 5.07 -2.60 3.89
C ASN A 49 5.95 -3.84 3.84
N ILE A 50 5.32 -5.00 3.73
CA ILE A 50 5.92 -6.23 3.25
C ILE A 50 5.25 -6.56 1.93
N TYR A 51 6.04 -6.72 0.88
CA TYR A 51 5.59 -7.17 -0.43
C TYR A 51 5.74 -8.68 -0.53
N PHE A 52 4.80 -9.27 -1.24
CA PHE A 52 4.75 -10.71 -1.50
C PHE A 52 4.80 -10.97 -2.99
N ASP A 53 5.51 -12.03 -3.35
CA ASP A 53 5.64 -12.47 -4.73
C ASP A 53 5.65 -14.01 -4.79
N THR A 54 5.55 -14.55 -5.98
CA THR A 54 5.78 -15.96 -6.23
C THR A 54 7.26 -16.29 -6.07
N PHE A 55 7.59 -17.56 -5.89
CA PHE A 55 8.98 -18.02 -5.74
C PHE A 55 9.90 -17.56 -6.89
N ASN A 56 9.38 -17.47 -8.10
CA ASN A 56 10.11 -17.01 -9.29
C ASN A 56 9.92 -15.52 -9.59
N PHE A 57 9.47 -14.71 -8.64
CA PHE A 57 9.33 -13.25 -8.76
C PHE A 57 8.45 -12.78 -9.93
N LYS A 58 7.40 -13.54 -10.25
CA LYS A 58 6.51 -13.23 -11.36
C LYS A 58 5.94 -11.81 -11.31
N HIS A 59 5.43 -11.36 -10.16
CA HIS A 59 4.83 -10.03 -10.02
C HIS A 59 5.86 -8.90 -10.16
N TYR A 60 7.10 -9.16 -9.75
CA TYR A 60 8.21 -8.24 -9.96
C TYR A 60 8.51 -8.10 -11.45
N PHE A 61 8.73 -9.21 -12.14
CA PHE A 61 9.04 -9.20 -13.58
C PHE A 61 7.88 -8.62 -14.40
N ASP A 62 6.64 -8.99 -14.14
CA ASP A 62 5.46 -8.38 -14.77
C ASP A 62 5.45 -6.84 -14.62
N SER A 63 6.01 -6.33 -13.51
CA SER A 63 6.09 -4.89 -13.25
C SER A 63 7.26 -4.22 -13.97
N VAL A 64 8.40 -4.87 -14.10
CA VAL A 64 9.60 -4.37 -14.80
C VAL A 64 9.35 -4.35 -16.30
N ASP A 65 8.80 -5.44 -16.84
CA ASP A 65 8.53 -5.61 -18.27
C ASP A 65 7.32 -4.77 -18.75
N GLY A 66 6.59 -4.15 -17.80
CA GLY A 66 5.45 -3.33 -18.14
C GLY A 66 4.22 -4.12 -18.59
N SER A 67 4.10 -5.41 -18.20
CA SER A 67 2.99 -6.29 -18.57
C SER A 67 1.64 -5.61 -18.40
N THR A 68 0.72 -5.83 -19.35
CA THR A 68 -0.60 -5.21 -19.35
C THR A 68 -1.44 -5.64 -18.15
N GLU A 69 -1.30 -6.90 -17.73
CA GLU A 69 -1.91 -7.43 -16.53
C GLU A 69 -0.84 -7.67 -15.47
N ARG A 70 -0.95 -7.00 -14.34
CA ARG A 70 -0.02 -7.15 -13.23
C ARG A 70 -0.68 -6.90 -11.89
N ILE A 71 -0.18 -7.61 -10.89
CA ILE A 71 -0.65 -7.49 -9.52
C ILE A 71 0.54 -7.22 -8.59
N LYS A 72 0.32 -6.41 -7.55
CA LYS A 72 1.24 -6.27 -6.42
C LYS A 72 0.48 -6.57 -5.16
N VAL A 73 1.01 -7.48 -4.36
CA VAL A 73 0.44 -7.90 -3.09
C VAL A 73 1.33 -7.39 -1.96
N ARG A 74 0.73 -6.79 -0.94
CA ARG A 74 1.47 -6.33 0.24
C ARG A 74 0.61 -6.31 1.48
N ILE A 75 1.23 -6.47 2.64
CA ILE A 75 0.67 -6.06 3.92
C ILE A 75 1.24 -4.69 4.27
N ARG A 76 0.36 -3.76 4.65
CA ARG A 76 0.71 -2.40 5.07
C ARG A 76 0.26 -2.14 6.50
N TRP A 77 1.09 -1.41 7.26
CA TRP A 77 0.73 -0.88 8.58
C TRP A 77 1.45 0.44 8.85
N TYR A 78 1.06 1.08 9.94
CA TYR A 78 1.64 2.34 10.41
C TYR A 78 2.34 2.15 11.74
N GLY A 79 3.29 3.02 12.05
CA GLY A 79 4.00 3.03 13.32
C GLY A 79 5.35 2.29 13.28
N LYS A 80 5.61 1.44 14.26
CA LYS A 80 6.88 0.69 14.35
C LYS A 80 6.99 -0.35 13.24
N LEU A 81 8.22 -0.58 12.76
CA LEU A 81 8.47 -1.56 11.69
C LEU A 81 8.31 -2.99 12.20
N PHE A 82 8.83 -3.30 13.38
CA PHE A 82 8.78 -4.62 14.01
C PHE A 82 7.98 -4.61 15.31
N GLY A 83 7.58 -5.79 15.77
CA GLY A 83 6.81 -6.03 16.96
C GLY A 83 5.32 -6.25 16.67
N TYR A 84 4.46 -5.95 17.64
CA TYR A 84 3.02 -6.15 17.50
C TYR A 84 2.40 -5.13 16.54
N ILE A 85 1.74 -5.63 15.51
CA ILE A 85 1.06 -4.87 14.48
C ILE A 85 -0.45 -4.97 14.71
N GLU A 86 -1.03 -3.90 15.21
CA GLU A 86 -2.44 -3.87 15.64
C GLU A 86 -3.43 -3.81 14.46
N LYS A 87 -3.11 -3.01 13.43
CA LYS A 87 -4.02 -2.70 12.30
C LYS A 87 -3.35 -2.95 10.95
N PRO A 88 -2.97 -4.20 10.64
CA PRO A 88 -2.41 -4.52 9.35
C PRO A 88 -3.51 -4.58 8.27
N VAL A 89 -3.15 -4.14 7.06
CA VAL A 89 -4.03 -4.15 5.89
C VAL A 89 -3.36 -4.90 4.75
N LEU A 90 -4.00 -5.95 4.27
CA LEU A 90 -3.60 -6.64 3.05
C LEU A 90 -4.12 -5.85 1.85
N GLU A 91 -3.24 -5.48 0.94
CA GLU A 91 -3.57 -4.68 -0.24
C GLU A 91 -3.15 -5.41 -1.52
N PHE A 92 -4.09 -5.45 -2.48
CA PHE A 92 -3.85 -5.89 -3.84
C PHE A 92 -3.91 -4.67 -4.74
N LYS A 93 -2.84 -4.38 -5.47
CA LYS A 93 -2.83 -3.36 -6.51
C LYS A 93 -2.80 -4.06 -7.86
N ILE A 94 -3.95 -4.09 -8.50
CA ILE A 94 -4.17 -4.74 -9.80
C ILE A 94 -4.09 -3.67 -10.88
N LYS A 95 -3.40 -3.99 -11.97
CA LYS A 95 -3.37 -3.16 -13.15
C LYS A 95 -3.75 -4.00 -14.37
N ARG A 96 -4.66 -3.46 -15.21
CA ARG A 96 -5.07 -4.03 -16.49
C ARG A 96 -4.99 -2.92 -17.54
N GLY A 97 -3.96 -2.98 -18.36
CA GLY A 97 -3.65 -1.89 -19.29
C GLY A 97 -3.43 -0.56 -18.55
N LEU A 98 -4.22 0.45 -18.87
CA LEU A 98 -4.18 1.77 -18.23
C LEU A 98 -4.99 1.83 -16.93
N LEU A 99 -5.88 0.87 -16.70
CA LEU A 99 -6.75 0.84 -15.53
C LEU A 99 -6.04 0.24 -14.31
N GLY A 100 -6.22 0.87 -13.16
CA GLY A 100 -5.67 0.39 -11.88
C GLY A 100 -6.77 0.27 -10.84
N LYS A 101 -6.84 -0.88 -10.16
CA LYS A 101 -7.76 -1.13 -9.05
C LYS A 101 -6.95 -1.46 -7.80
N LYS A 102 -7.43 -0.97 -6.66
CA LYS A 102 -6.86 -1.31 -5.36
C LYS A 102 -7.94 -1.95 -4.50
N LEU A 103 -7.65 -3.14 -4.00
CA LEU A 103 -8.45 -3.82 -2.99
C LEU A 103 -7.68 -3.80 -1.68
N SER A 104 -8.35 -3.51 -0.58
CA SER A 104 -7.76 -3.44 0.76
C SER A 104 -8.62 -4.21 1.74
N ILE A 105 -7.98 -5.05 2.55
CA ILE A 105 -8.64 -5.94 3.52
C ILE A 105 -7.94 -5.75 4.86
N ALA A 106 -8.68 -5.41 5.90
CA ALA A 106 -8.16 -5.47 7.27
C ALA A 106 -7.90 -6.94 7.63
N ILE A 107 -6.72 -7.25 8.12
CA ILE A 107 -6.37 -8.59 8.58
C ILE A 107 -6.15 -8.59 10.09
N HIS A 108 -6.17 -9.78 10.70
CA HIS A 108 -5.95 -9.90 12.13
C HIS A 108 -4.59 -9.35 12.55
N PRO A 109 -4.49 -8.75 13.74
CA PRO A 109 -3.22 -8.36 14.31
C PRO A 109 -2.24 -9.53 14.38
N PHE A 110 -0.96 -9.25 14.21
CA PHE A 110 0.10 -10.25 14.35
C PHE A 110 1.40 -9.62 14.85
N THR A 111 2.31 -10.41 15.35
CA THR A 111 3.64 -9.96 15.73
C THR A 111 4.62 -10.23 14.59
N LEU A 112 5.29 -9.18 14.13
CA LEU A 112 6.36 -9.29 13.14
C LEU A 112 7.71 -9.37 13.86
N ASP A 113 8.22 -10.58 13.99
CA ASP A 113 9.54 -10.90 14.52
C ASP A 113 10.19 -12.01 13.66
N HIS A 114 11.30 -12.55 14.13
CA HIS A 114 12.03 -13.63 13.43
C HIS A 114 11.27 -14.96 13.38
N ASN A 115 10.23 -15.14 14.19
CA ASN A 115 9.38 -16.34 14.21
C ASN A 115 8.07 -16.14 13.42
N CYS A 116 7.86 -14.98 12.81
CA CYS A 116 6.62 -14.68 12.12
C CYS A 116 6.40 -15.60 10.91
N SER A 117 5.31 -16.36 10.94
CA SER A 117 4.87 -17.19 9.82
C SER A 117 3.74 -16.50 9.04
N PHE A 118 4.03 -16.02 7.83
CA PHE A 118 3.01 -15.41 6.96
C PHE A 118 1.99 -16.43 6.46
N GLN A 119 2.32 -17.71 6.38
CA GLN A 119 1.33 -18.75 6.10
C GLN A 119 0.23 -18.77 7.16
N ASN A 120 0.59 -18.66 8.44
CA ASN A 120 -0.40 -18.57 9.52
C ASN A 120 -1.22 -17.28 9.44
N VAL A 121 -0.60 -16.16 9.08
CA VAL A 121 -1.32 -14.89 8.85
C VAL A 121 -2.33 -15.04 7.72
N PHE A 122 -1.98 -15.73 6.64
CA PHE A 122 -2.85 -15.95 5.48
C PHE A 122 -3.89 -17.06 5.69
N ASN A 123 -3.62 -18.08 6.48
CA ASN A 123 -4.58 -19.16 6.77
C ASN A 123 -5.82 -18.65 7.51
N ASN A 124 -5.69 -17.55 8.25
CA ASN A 124 -6.81 -16.90 8.94
C ASN A 124 -7.64 -16.00 8.02
N LEU A 125 -7.29 -15.91 6.73
CA LEU A 125 -8.06 -15.14 5.75
C LEU A 125 -9.15 -16.03 5.14
N THR A 126 -10.38 -15.91 5.64
CA THR A 126 -11.56 -16.70 5.22
C THR A 126 -12.25 -16.13 3.97
N TYR A 127 -11.50 -15.60 2.97
CA TYR A 127 -12.12 -14.85 1.87
C TYR A 127 -12.03 -15.57 0.52
N SER A 128 -13.12 -16.22 0.16
CA SER A 128 -13.30 -16.90 -1.13
C SER A 128 -13.17 -15.98 -2.36
N LYS A 129 -13.49 -14.68 -2.22
CA LYS A 129 -13.48 -13.72 -3.34
C LYS A 129 -12.10 -13.38 -3.89
N PHE A 130 -11.02 -13.64 -3.16
CA PHE A 130 -9.65 -13.27 -3.55
C PHE A 130 -8.80 -14.43 -4.02
N TYR A 131 -9.20 -15.67 -3.75
CA TYR A 131 -8.51 -16.86 -4.26
C TYR A 131 -8.46 -16.91 -5.79
N ASN A 132 -9.43 -16.25 -6.46
CA ASN A 132 -9.46 -16.17 -7.92
C ASN A 132 -8.47 -15.15 -8.51
N LEU A 133 -7.87 -14.28 -7.68
CA LEU A 133 -6.92 -13.27 -8.16
C LEU A 133 -5.47 -13.77 -8.10
N VAL A 134 -5.12 -14.37 -6.99
CA VAL A 134 -3.77 -14.90 -6.71
C VAL A 134 -3.91 -15.99 -5.66
N ASP A 135 -3.19 -17.08 -5.83
CA ASP A 135 -3.01 -18.04 -4.75
C ASP A 135 -2.11 -17.45 -3.67
N ILE A 136 -2.75 -16.79 -2.68
CA ILE A 136 -2.06 -16.10 -1.59
C ILE A 136 -1.17 -17.06 -0.79
N LYS A 137 -1.53 -18.34 -0.71
CA LYS A 137 -0.79 -19.33 0.08
C LYS A 137 0.55 -19.70 -0.56
N SER A 138 0.69 -19.50 -1.87
CA SER A 138 1.94 -19.73 -2.61
C SER A 138 2.89 -18.53 -2.57
N LEU A 139 2.44 -17.38 -2.05
CA LEU A 139 3.24 -16.18 -2.00
C LEU A 139 4.24 -16.21 -0.85
N ILE A 140 5.44 -15.73 -1.13
CA ILE A 140 6.51 -15.55 -0.15
C ILE A 140 6.80 -14.06 0.08
N PRO A 141 7.22 -13.65 1.29
CA PRO A 141 7.66 -12.29 1.54
C PRO A 141 8.98 -12.02 0.80
N THR A 142 9.04 -10.95 0.02
CA THR A 142 10.20 -10.64 -0.84
C THR A 142 10.87 -9.32 -0.53
N LEU A 143 10.12 -8.36 0.00
CA LEU A 143 10.66 -7.03 0.29
C LEU A 143 9.93 -6.42 1.48
N ILE A 144 10.70 -5.97 2.47
CA ILE A 144 10.22 -5.09 3.53
C ILE A 144 10.74 -3.67 3.28
N ASN A 145 9.87 -2.67 3.41
CA ASN A 145 10.29 -1.28 3.37
C ASN A 145 9.52 -0.41 4.35
N GLN A 146 10.17 0.68 4.73
CA GLN A 146 9.57 1.75 5.54
C GLN A 146 9.88 3.09 4.87
N TYR A 147 8.90 3.96 4.82
CA TYR A 147 9.08 5.35 4.42
C TYR A 147 8.15 6.26 5.20
N SER A 148 8.54 7.53 5.28
CA SER A 148 7.74 8.55 5.93
C SER A 148 6.88 9.28 4.91
N ARG A 149 5.62 9.55 5.26
CA ARG A 149 4.66 10.22 4.38
C ARG A 149 3.96 11.36 5.10
N LYS A 150 3.84 12.48 4.40
CA LYS A 150 2.93 13.58 4.72
C LYS A 150 1.73 13.55 3.79
N TYR A 151 0.62 14.11 4.22
CA TYR A 151 -0.65 14.08 3.48
C TYR A 151 -1.24 15.47 3.47
N TYR A 152 -1.52 15.97 2.28
CA TYR A 152 -2.16 17.25 2.06
C TYR A 152 -3.42 17.06 1.24
N LEU A 153 -4.46 17.79 1.60
CA LEU A 153 -5.73 17.84 0.89
C LEU A 153 -6.00 19.27 0.50
N SER A 154 -6.43 19.49 -0.75
CA SER A 154 -6.88 20.81 -1.20
C SER A 154 -8.15 21.23 -0.46
N SER A 155 -8.35 22.53 -0.32
CA SER A 155 -9.56 23.10 0.30
C SER A 155 -10.87 22.64 -0.35
N CYS A 156 -10.87 22.40 -1.67
CA CYS A 156 -12.01 21.86 -2.39
C CYS A 156 -12.18 20.33 -2.25
N GLY A 157 -11.26 19.63 -1.58
CA GLY A 157 -11.31 18.17 -1.37
C GLY A 157 -10.93 17.30 -2.57
N ASN A 158 -10.74 17.87 -3.76
CA ASN A 158 -10.57 17.12 -5.01
C ASN A 158 -9.13 16.67 -5.28
N PHE A 159 -8.14 17.34 -4.69
CA PHE A 159 -6.73 17.06 -4.93
C PHE A 159 -6.02 16.63 -3.66
N ARG A 160 -5.14 15.64 -3.81
CA ARG A 160 -4.26 15.17 -2.72
C ARG A 160 -2.81 15.19 -3.15
N ILE A 161 -1.94 15.64 -2.25
CA ILE A 161 -0.48 15.51 -2.37
C ILE A 161 0.00 14.62 -1.22
N THR A 162 0.89 13.67 -1.54
CA THR A 162 1.48 12.78 -0.53
C THR A 162 2.96 12.54 -0.83
#